data_a83814359e5aed0a71ee1c388b43945e
#
_entry.id   a83814359e5aed0a71ee1c388b43945e
#
_cell.length_a   1.000
_cell.length_b   1.000
_cell.length_c   1.000
_cell.angle_alpha   90.00
_cell.angle_beta   90.00
_cell.angle_gamma   90.00
#
_symmetry.space_group_name_H-M   'P 1'
#
loop_
_entity.id
_entity.type
_entity.pdbx_description
1 polymer ?
#
loop_
_entity_poly.entity_id
_entity_poly.type
_entity_poly.pdbx_seq_one_letter_code
_entity_poly.pdbx_strand_id
1 'polypeptide(L)'
;MNFTYPKNERLKSKTTIGLLFSEGKSVSKYPLRLVYRQAEANSEEQTKIGVSVSKKYFKKAVDRNYFKRVLRETYRLNKHLLLDNLDQPYSIMLFYQTKDRLSYEEINTKMIQLFEKFAAQINKPRDSDTKTEA
;
A
#
# COMPACT_ATOMS: atom_id res chain seq x y z
N MET A 1 7.04 -8.02 -17.73
CA MET A 1 6.72 -7.47 -16.41
C MET A 1 7.11 -8.44 -15.31
N ASN A 2 7.62 -7.93 -14.22
CA ASN A 2 8.09 -8.75 -13.12
C ASN A 2 7.03 -8.84 -12.03
N PHE A 3 6.57 -10.06 -11.74
CA PHE A 3 5.55 -10.28 -10.71
C PHE A 3 6.14 -10.82 -9.42
N THR A 4 7.41 -10.58 -9.15
CA THR A 4 8.04 -11.02 -7.92
C THR A 4 7.92 -9.94 -6.84
N TYR A 5 8.27 -10.31 -5.61
CA TYR A 5 8.31 -9.38 -4.49
C TYR A 5 9.65 -9.59 -3.76
N PRO A 6 10.75 -9.10 -4.36
CA PRO A 6 12.07 -9.34 -3.82
C PRO A 6 12.32 -8.56 -2.52
N LYS A 7 13.35 -8.96 -1.80
CA LYS A 7 13.66 -8.36 -0.51
C LYS A 7 13.88 -6.86 -0.58
N ASN A 8 14.46 -6.36 -1.66
CA ASN A 8 14.73 -4.94 -1.78
C ASN A 8 13.48 -4.08 -1.94
N GLU A 9 12.33 -4.70 -2.24
CA GLU A 9 11.05 -3.98 -2.29
C GLU A 9 10.33 -4.02 -0.95
N ARG A 10 10.80 -4.83 0.00
CA ARG A 10 10.10 -5.00 1.27
C ARG A 10 10.45 -3.90 2.26
N LEU A 11 9.42 -3.30 2.83
CA LEU A 11 9.59 -2.25 3.83
C LEU A 11 9.89 -2.89 5.18
N LYS A 12 11.09 -2.70 5.69
CA LYS A 12 11.55 -3.31 6.94
C LYS A 12 12.08 -2.31 7.95
N SER A 13 12.43 -1.11 7.53
CA SER A 13 13.02 -0.12 8.43
C SER A 13 12.01 0.37 9.45
N LYS A 14 12.31 0.22 10.73
CA LYS A 14 11.44 0.71 11.78
C LYS A 14 11.31 2.22 11.77
N THR A 15 12.39 2.91 11.43
CA THR A 15 12.38 4.36 11.32
C THR A 15 11.44 4.82 10.22
N THR A 16 11.54 4.19 9.05
CA THR A 16 10.67 4.53 7.92
C THR A 16 9.22 4.23 8.23
N ILE A 17 8.95 3.09 8.87
CA ILE A 17 7.58 2.73 9.26
C ILE A 17 7.04 3.76 10.26
N GLY A 18 7.86 4.20 11.20
CA GLY A 18 7.47 5.23 12.14
C GLY A 18 7.12 6.53 11.45
N LEU A 19 7.90 6.92 10.45
CA LEU A 19 7.64 8.13 9.68
C LEU A 19 6.34 8.02 8.90
N LEU A 20 6.02 6.82 8.41
CA LEU A 20 4.74 6.59 7.72
C LEU A 20 3.57 6.90 8.63
N PHE A 21 3.65 6.51 9.90
CA PHE A 21 2.55 6.75 10.82
C PHE A 21 2.46 8.20 11.28
N SER A 22 3.57 8.91 11.30
CA SER A 22 3.57 10.30 11.77
C SER A 22 3.41 11.32 10.64
N GLU A 23 3.92 11.02 9.46
CA GLU A 23 3.94 11.97 8.34
C GLU A 23 3.25 11.47 7.09
N GLY A 24 2.84 10.22 7.08
CA GLY A 24 2.27 9.63 5.87
C GLY A 24 0.87 10.09 5.57
N LYS A 25 0.49 9.93 4.31
CA LYS A 25 -0.87 10.14 3.85
C LYS A 25 -1.48 8.77 3.59
N SER A 26 -2.80 8.72 3.48
CA SER A 26 -3.45 7.44 3.27
C SER A 26 -4.56 7.54 2.23
N VAL A 27 -4.83 6.38 1.64
CA VAL A 27 -5.97 6.18 0.77
C VAL A 27 -6.57 4.83 1.16
N SER A 28 -7.88 4.74 1.12
CA SER A 28 -8.58 3.54 1.60
C SER A 28 -9.59 3.03 0.60
N LYS A 29 -9.74 1.71 0.59
CA LYS A 29 -10.82 1.03 -0.09
C LYS A 29 -11.17 -0.17 0.79
N TYR A 30 -12.21 -0.02 1.60
CA TYR A 30 -12.54 -1.01 2.61
C TYR A 30 -12.49 -2.43 2.05
N PRO A 31 -11.88 -3.38 2.73
CA PRO A 31 -11.25 -3.27 4.05
C PRO A 31 -9.75 -2.95 3.99
N LEU A 32 -9.25 -2.49 2.86
CA LEU A 32 -7.84 -2.23 2.68
C LEU A 32 -7.53 -0.76 2.90
N ARG A 33 -6.33 -0.51 3.41
CA ARG A 33 -5.84 0.85 3.57
C ARG A 33 -4.38 0.88 3.13
N LEU A 34 -4.02 1.94 2.43
CA LEU A 34 -2.65 2.17 1.98
C LEU A 34 -2.15 3.46 2.62
N VAL A 35 -1.07 3.37 3.36
CA VAL A 35 -0.42 4.55 3.94
C VAL A 35 0.90 4.73 3.19
N TYR A 36 1.17 5.94 2.75
CA TYR A 36 2.35 6.18 1.93
C TYR A 36 3.05 7.47 2.32
N ARG A 37 4.34 7.50 2.06
CA ARG A 37 5.18 8.67 2.26
C ARG A 37 6.19 8.71 1.14
N GLN A 38 6.33 9.86 0.51
CA GLN A 38 7.31 10.04 -0.54
C GLN A 38 8.72 10.05 0.05
N ALA A 39 9.63 9.30 -0.54
CA ALA A 39 11.02 9.32 -0.10
C ALA A 39 11.66 10.65 -0.51
N GLU A 40 12.77 11.00 0.13
CA GLU A 40 13.45 12.24 -0.20
C GLU A 40 13.93 12.24 -1.64
N ALA A 41 13.87 13.42 -2.27
CA ALA A 41 14.16 13.55 -3.68
C ALA A 41 15.57 13.10 -4.06
N ASN A 42 16.52 13.26 -3.15
CA ASN A 42 17.90 12.88 -3.40
C ASN A 42 18.25 11.48 -2.93
N SER A 43 17.25 10.74 -2.49
CA SER A 43 17.45 9.40 -1.99
C SER A 43 17.68 8.42 -3.14
N GLU A 44 18.59 7.49 -2.93
CA GLU A 44 18.80 6.40 -3.88
C GLU A 44 17.90 5.23 -3.56
N GLU A 45 17.01 5.39 -2.58
CA GLU A 45 16.12 4.34 -2.17
C GLU A 45 15.11 4.00 -3.24
N GLN A 46 14.75 2.73 -3.28
CA GLN A 46 13.70 2.25 -4.16
C GLN A 46 12.38 2.31 -3.41
N THR A 47 11.27 2.27 -4.16
CA THR A 47 9.96 2.14 -3.55
C THR A 47 9.90 0.83 -2.76
N LYS A 48 9.43 0.91 -1.53
CA LYS A 48 9.34 -0.25 -0.64
C LYS A 48 7.93 -0.42 -0.14
N ILE A 49 7.51 -1.68 -0.07
CA ILE A 49 6.14 -2.05 0.27
C ILE A 49 6.16 -2.98 1.48
N GLY A 50 5.31 -2.69 2.44
CA GLY A 50 5.09 -3.59 3.56
C GLY A 50 3.63 -3.97 3.66
N VAL A 51 3.34 -5.07 4.35
CA VAL A 51 1.97 -5.49 4.60
C VAL A 51 1.79 -5.72 6.10
N SER A 52 0.59 -5.47 6.59
CA SER A 52 0.32 -5.61 8.02
C SER A 52 -1.11 -6.07 8.25
N VAL A 53 -1.26 -7.00 9.20
CA VAL A 53 -2.57 -7.44 9.67
C VAL A 53 -2.52 -7.42 11.19
N SER A 54 -3.37 -6.61 11.80
CA SER A 54 -3.31 -6.34 13.23
C SER A 54 -3.92 -7.45 14.08
N LYS A 55 -3.37 -7.64 15.28
CA LYS A 55 -3.97 -8.51 16.29
C LYS A 55 -5.37 -8.06 16.68
N LYS A 56 -5.66 -6.81 16.47
CA LYS A 56 -7.00 -6.28 16.75
C LYS A 56 -8.07 -7.02 15.97
N TYR A 57 -7.76 -7.42 14.74
CA TYR A 57 -8.71 -8.11 13.88
C TYR A 57 -8.57 -9.62 13.90
N PHE A 58 -7.34 -10.12 14.02
CA PHE A 58 -7.07 -11.56 14.03
C PHE A 58 -6.06 -11.86 15.12
N LYS A 59 -6.53 -12.47 16.19
CA LYS A 59 -5.67 -12.76 17.35
C LYS A 59 -4.67 -13.87 17.07
N LYS A 60 -5.04 -14.84 16.23
CA LYS A 60 -4.16 -15.97 15.94
C LYS A 60 -3.15 -15.59 14.87
N ALA A 61 -1.89 -15.94 15.13
CA ALA A 61 -0.82 -15.64 14.18
C ALA A 61 -1.03 -16.33 12.84
N VAL A 62 -1.61 -17.54 12.85
CA VAL A 62 -1.85 -18.28 11.61
C VAL A 62 -2.82 -17.51 10.70
N ASP A 63 -3.82 -16.86 11.28
CA ASP A 63 -4.77 -16.08 10.50
C ASP A 63 -4.11 -14.81 9.96
N ARG A 64 -3.35 -14.14 10.79
CA ARG A 64 -2.63 -12.93 10.33
C ARG A 64 -1.67 -13.28 9.20
N ASN A 65 -0.96 -14.39 9.32
CA ASN A 65 0.00 -14.80 8.29
C ASN A 65 -0.71 -15.14 6.98
N TYR A 66 -1.89 -15.74 7.07
CA TYR A 66 -2.68 -16.04 5.88
C TYR A 66 -3.03 -14.75 5.13
N PHE A 67 -3.58 -13.76 5.83
CA PHE A 67 -3.98 -12.52 5.18
C PHE A 67 -2.79 -11.68 4.74
N LYS A 68 -1.68 -11.73 5.46
CA LYS A 68 -0.45 -11.09 4.98
C LYS A 68 -0.01 -11.69 3.66
N ARG A 69 -0.09 -13.01 3.55
CA ARG A 69 0.27 -13.69 2.31
C ARG A 69 -0.65 -13.28 1.17
N VAL A 70 -1.95 -13.19 1.43
CA VAL A 70 -2.91 -12.74 0.42
C VAL A 70 -2.58 -11.32 -0.02
N LEU A 71 -2.28 -10.43 0.92
CA LEU A 71 -1.90 -9.06 0.57
C LEU A 71 -0.65 -9.03 -0.30
N ARG A 72 0.36 -9.85 0.02
CA ARG A 72 1.58 -9.90 -0.79
C ARG A 72 1.30 -10.44 -2.19
N GLU A 73 0.46 -11.47 -2.29
CA GLU A 73 0.13 -12.06 -3.58
C GLU A 73 -0.64 -11.09 -4.45
N THR A 74 -1.63 -10.42 -3.89
CA THR A 74 -2.42 -9.46 -4.66
C THR A 74 -1.59 -8.22 -5.02
N TYR A 75 -0.69 -7.80 -4.14
CA TYR A 75 0.26 -6.75 -4.50
C TYR A 75 1.13 -7.21 -5.67
N ARG A 76 1.71 -8.41 -5.56
CA ARG A 76 2.62 -8.92 -6.59
C ARG A 76 1.97 -8.97 -7.96
N LEU A 77 0.73 -9.40 -8.01
CA LEU A 77 0.00 -9.50 -9.27
C LEU A 77 -0.37 -8.14 -9.86
N ASN A 78 -0.56 -7.15 -9.01
CA ASN A 78 -1.06 -5.84 -9.43
C ASN A 78 -0.05 -4.71 -9.25
N LYS A 79 1.19 -5.02 -8.94
CA LYS A 79 2.17 -3.98 -8.60
C LYS A 79 2.44 -3.01 -9.75
N HIS A 80 2.23 -3.44 -10.98
CA HIS A 80 2.40 -2.54 -12.11
C HIS A 80 1.41 -1.37 -12.06
N LEU A 81 0.20 -1.59 -11.54
CA LEU A 81 -0.79 -0.53 -11.39
C LEU A 81 -0.32 0.52 -10.38
N LEU A 82 0.51 0.10 -9.43
CA LEU A 82 1.04 0.97 -8.41
C LEU A 82 2.34 1.62 -8.87
N LEU A 83 3.31 0.81 -9.26
CA LEU A 83 4.67 1.29 -9.50
C LEU A 83 4.82 2.07 -10.80
N ASP A 84 4.04 1.73 -11.83
CA ASP A 84 4.14 2.41 -13.11
C ASP A 84 3.67 3.86 -13.04
N ASN A 85 2.95 4.22 -11.99
CA ASN A 85 2.46 5.58 -11.78
C ASN A 85 3.39 6.42 -10.91
N LEU A 86 4.48 5.83 -10.43
CA LEU A 86 5.41 6.54 -9.54
C LEU A 86 6.58 7.08 -10.34
N ASP A 87 6.89 8.36 -10.15
CA ASP A 87 8.06 8.97 -10.77
C ASP A 87 9.18 9.16 -9.76
N GLN A 88 8.96 8.76 -8.51
CA GLN A 88 9.99 8.80 -7.48
C GLN A 88 9.65 7.77 -6.41
N PRO A 89 10.63 7.41 -5.56
CA PRO A 89 10.42 6.35 -4.57
C PRO A 89 9.43 6.74 -3.49
N TYR A 90 8.68 5.75 -3.03
CA TYR A 90 7.74 5.89 -1.93
C TYR A 90 7.96 4.77 -0.92
N SER A 91 7.59 5.03 0.32
CA SER A 91 7.46 3.99 1.35
C SER A 91 5.96 3.78 1.53
N ILE A 92 5.52 2.54 1.41
CA ILE A 92 4.09 2.22 1.38
C ILE A 92 3.81 1.06 2.31
N MET A 93 2.71 1.17 3.06
CA MET A 93 2.26 0.11 3.95
C MET A 93 0.82 -0.23 3.63
N LEU A 94 0.55 -1.51 3.43
CA LEU A 94 -0.79 -2.00 3.13
C LEU A 94 -1.37 -2.69 4.36
N PHE A 95 -2.60 -2.33 4.70
CA PHE A 95 -3.29 -2.87 5.87
C PHE A 95 -4.58 -3.58 5.48
N TYR A 96 -4.86 -4.68 6.16
CA TYR A 96 -6.14 -5.35 6.09
C TYR A 96 -6.87 -5.03 7.40
N GLN A 97 -7.97 -4.31 7.33
CA GLN A 97 -8.58 -3.72 8.51
C GLN A 97 -10.03 -4.13 8.71
N THR A 98 -10.26 -5.42 8.86
CA THR A 98 -11.57 -5.96 9.20
C THR A 98 -11.43 -7.34 9.80
N LYS A 99 -12.39 -7.74 10.60
CA LYS A 99 -12.49 -9.11 11.12
C LYS A 99 -13.08 -10.05 10.09
N ASP A 100 -13.71 -9.50 9.06
CA ASP A 100 -14.34 -10.28 8.02
C ASP A 100 -13.28 -10.97 7.16
N ARG A 101 -13.54 -12.21 6.80
CA ARG A 101 -12.59 -13.01 6.03
C ARG A 101 -13.01 -12.99 4.57
N LEU A 102 -12.55 -11.97 3.85
CA LEU A 102 -12.85 -11.86 2.43
C LEU A 102 -12.09 -12.91 1.65
N SER A 103 -12.65 -13.33 0.53
CA SER A 103 -11.97 -14.27 -0.36
C SER A 103 -10.78 -13.59 -1.04
N TYR A 104 -9.88 -14.43 -1.55
CA TYR A 104 -8.73 -13.94 -2.32
C TYR A 104 -9.20 -13.02 -3.45
N GLU A 105 -10.24 -13.44 -4.17
CA GLU A 105 -10.75 -12.68 -5.31
C GLU A 105 -11.30 -11.33 -4.89
N GLU A 106 -12.01 -11.29 -3.77
CA GLU A 106 -12.53 -10.04 -3.26
C GLU A 106 -11.40 -9.10 -2.86
N ILE A 107 -10.38 -9.63 -2.18
CA ILE A 107 -9.23 -8.83 -1.77
C ILE A 107 -8.50 -8.32 -3.00
N ASN A 108 -8.33 -9.16 -4.02
CA ASN A 108 -7.67 -8.75 -5.25
C ASN A 108 -8.40 -7.60 -5.93
N THR A 109 -9.72 -7.69 -6.01
CA THR A 109 -10.54 -6.62 -6.58
C THR A 109 -10.36 -5.32 -5.81
N LYS A 110 -10.37 -5.40 -4.47
CA LYS A 110 -10.17 -4.22 -3.64
C LYS A 110 -8.77 -3.65 -3.79
N MET A 111 -7.78 -4.52 -3.95
CA MET A 111 -6.39 -4.07 -4.14
C MET A 111 -6.25 -3.28 -5.44
N ILE A 112 -6.86 -3.76 -6.51
CA ILE A 112 -6.85 -3.05 -7.79
C ILE A 112 -7.49 -1.67 -7.64
N GLN A 113 -8.66 -1.61 -7.00
CA GLN A 113 -9.36 -0.36 -6.78
C GLN A 113 -8.56 0.59 -5.90
N LEU A 114 -7.88 0.05 -4.89
CA LEU A 114 -7.05 0.84 -4.00
C LEU A 114 -5.88 1.47 -4.76
N PHE A 115 -5.22 0.69 -5.61
CA PHE A 115 -4.09 1.20 -6.40
C PHE A 115 -4.53 2.24 -7.40
N GLU A 116 -5.69 2.06 -8.03
CA GLU A 116 -6.23 3.06 -8.94
C GLU A 116 -6.53 4.37 -8.20
N LYS A 117 -7.07 4.24 -7.00
CA LYS A 117 -7.38 5.40 -6.17
C LYS A 117 -6.11 6.13 -5.73
N PHE A 118 -5.09 5.37 -5.39
CA PHE A 118 -3.79 5.92 -5.02
C PHE A 118 -3.17 6.67 -6.21
N ALA A 119 -3.18 6.05 -7.39
CA ALA A 119 -2.63 6.68 -8.59
C ALA A 119 -3.34 7.99 -8.90
N ALA A 120 -4.66 8.00 -8.79
CA ALA A 120 -5.42 9.23 -9.01
C ALA A 120 -5.04 10.30 -8.00
N GLN A 121 -4.80 9.91 -6.76
CA GLN A 121 -4.47 10.86 -5.71
C GLN A 121 -3.10 11.50 -5.91
N ILE A 122 -2.09 10.71 -6.28
CA ILE A 122 -0.73 11.25 -6.45
C ILE A 122 -0.54 11.98 -7.78
N ASN A 123 -1.37 11.67 -8.78
CA ASN A 123 -1.27 12.32 -10.09
C ASN A 123 -2.18 13.53 -10.20
N LYS A 124 -2.89 13.86 -9.15
CA LYS A 124 -3.79 14.99 -9.14
C LYS A 124 -3.00 16.30 -9.19
N PRO A 125 -3.34 17.22 -10.10
CA PRO A 125 -2.65 18.51 -10.13
C PRO A 125 -2.84 19.26 -8.82
N ARG A 126 -1.81 19.95 -8.39
CA ARG A 126 -1.87 20.67 -7.12
C ARG A 126 -2.92 21.73 -7.08
N ASP A 127 -2.98 22.48 -8.16
CA ASP A 127 -3.88 23.61 -8.20
C ASP A 127 -5.31 23.18 -8.38
N SER A 128 -5.52 21.97 -8.80
CA SER A 128 -6.87 21.49 -8.95
C SER A 128 -7.50 21.26 -7.60
N ASP A 129 -6.71 21.40 -6.64
CA ASP A 129 -7.25 21.35 -5.32
C ASP A 129 -8.35 22.33 -5.17
N THR A 130 -8.27 22.97 -6.17
CA THR A 130 -9.23 23.89 -6.25
C THR A 130 -10.56 23.46 -6.74
N LYS A 131 -9.75 22.87 -7.00
CA LYS A 131 -10.48 22.71 -7.15
C LYS A 131 -11.38 22.53 -7.04
N THR A 132 -11.19 22.71 -7.34
CA THR A 132 -11.81 22.66 -7.40
C THR A 132 -12.60 22.29 -7.33
N GLU A 133 -12.55 22.20 -7.38
CA GLU A 133 -13.14 22.02 -7.21
C GLU A 133 -13.84 21.85 -6.85
N ALA A 134 -13.97 21.97 -6.98
CA ALA A 134 -14.37 22.05 -6.61
C ALA A 134 -14.78 22.02 -6.44
#